data_b07f27d41ae9f562c6b26c04f87185a1
#
_entry.id   b07f27d41ae9f562c6b26c04f87185a1
#
_cell.length_a   1.000
_cell.length_b   1.000
_cell.length_c   1.000
_cell.angle_alpha   90.00
_cell.angle_beta   90.00
_cell.angle_gamma   90.00
#
_symmetry.space_group_name_H-M   'P 1'
#
loop_
_entity.id
_entity.type
_entity.pdbx_description
1 polymer ?
#
loop_
_entity_poly.entity_id
_entity_poly.type
_entity_poly.pdbx_seq_one_letter_code
_entity_poly.pdbx_strand_id
1 'polypeptide(L)'
;PVHKYCFDQVNKHEIKYIIYTQGHVDHVGGSGFFKEYNPDAILIAQENIIEHQSFDALTQGGRALNAYKFFGEMIDLMNDAISRSEKIGFRDIQSVAEPDILFKDEYKFSLGGLNIELYSVPGGETLDSLLIYLPQHKILFSGNSFGPLFPHIPNFCTIRGDRIRFAIPYLEMCKKVLELKPDILITGHFKPIE
;
A
#
# COMPACT_ATOMS: atom_id res chain seq x y z
N PRO A 1 -9.22 8.14 13.22
CA PRO A 1 -10.54 8.62 12.77
C PRO A 1 -11.13 7.76 11.65
N VAL A 2 -10.41 7.55 10.53
CA VAL A 2 -10.89 6.74 9.38
C VAL A 2 -11.24 5.33 9.80
N HIS A 3 -10.38 4.67 10.54
CA HIS A 3 -10.56 3.34 11.07
C HIS A 3 -11.86 3.23 11.91
N LYS A 4 -12.05 4.14 12.88
CA LYS A 4 -13.26 4.15 13.69
C LYS A 4 -14.52 4.38 12.82
N TYR A 5 -14.44 5.27 11.85
CA TYR A 5 -15.54 5.51 10.92
C TYR A 5 -15.88 4.25 10.10
N CYS A 6 -14.88 3.57 9.53
CA CYS A 6 -15.11 2.33 8.79
C CYS A 6 -15.77 1.26 9.67
N PHE A 7 -15.29 1.09 10.89
CA PHE A 7 -15.86 0.15 11.85
C PHE A 7 -17.32 0.50 12.22
N ASP A 8 -17.58 1.77 12.50
CA ASP A 8 -18.91 2.21 12.94
C ASP A 8 -19.94 2.24 11.81
N GLN A 9 -19.52 2.56 10.58
CA GLN A 9 -20.43 2.89 9.47
C GLN A 9 -20.49 1.82 8.37
N VAL A 10 -19.41 1.07 8.17
CA VAL A 10 -19.30 0.12 7.03
C VAL A 10 -19.48 -1.31 7.50
N ASN A 11 -18.67 -1.75 8.44
CA ASN A 11 -18.69 -3.14 8.91
C ASN A 11 -18.19 -3.23 10.36
N LYS A 12 -19.01 -3.84 11.23
CA LYS A 12 -18.71 -4.04 12.65
C LYS A 12 -18.02 -5.37 12.96
N HIS A 13 -17.75 -6.19 11.94
CA HIS A 13 -17.05 -7.45 12.14
C HIS A 13 -15.56 -7.21 12.37
N GLU A 14 -14.95 -8.10 13.11
CA GLU A 14 -13.50 -8.10 13.34
C GLU A 14 -12.73 -8.21 12.01
N ILE A 15 -11.64 -7.48 11.91
CA ILE A 15 -10.68 -7.62 10.82
C ILE A 15 -9.89 -8.91 11.05
N LYS A 16 -9.91 -9.81 10.08
CA LYS A 16 -9.15 -11.07 10.14
C LYS A 16 -7.81 -11.00 9.43
N TYR A 17 -7.74 -10.20 8.37
CA TYR A 17 -6.51 -10.03 7.59
C TYR A 17 -6.28 -8.57 7.25
N ILE A 18 -5.02 -8.19 7.28
CA ILE A 18 -4.50 -6.92 6.77
C ILE A 18 -3.47 -7.28 5.71
N ILE A 19 -3.54 -6.69 4.52
CA ILE A 19 -2.63 -7.01 3.43
C ILE A 19 -1.97 -5.73 2.96
N TYR A 20 -0.65 -5.69 2.99
CA TYR A 20 0.11 -4.57 2.43
C TYR A 20 0.27 -4.74 0.93
N THR A 21 -0.21 -3.81 0.15
CA THR A 21 0.03 -3.79 -1.30
C THR A 21 1.46 -3.39 -1.64
N GLN A 22 2.10 -2.62 -0.77
CA GLN A 22 3.49 -2.14 -0.85
C GLN A 22 3.91 -1.47 0.45
N GLY A 23 5.22 -1.26 0.65
CA GLY A 23 5.80 -0.73 1.89
C GLY A 23 5.82 0.78 2.03
N HIS A 24 5.35 1.56 1.05
CA HIS A 24 5.27 3.01 1.19
C HIS A 24 4.35 3.42 2.34
N VAL A 25 4.72 4.49 3.02
CA VAL A 25 4.10 4.93 4.28
C VAL A 25 2.61 5.26 4.16
N ASP A 26 2.17 5.76 3.02
CA ASP A 26 0.76 6.05 2.72
C ASP A 26 -0.09 4.77 2.53
N HIS A 27 0.55 3.60 2.32
CA HIS A 27 -0.11 2.29 2.25
C HIS A 27 -0.06 1.51 3.56
N VAL A 28 0.97 1.72 4.39
CA VAL A 28 1.16 0.94 5.63
C VAL A 28 0.90 1.73 6.91
N GLY A 29 0.93 3.06 6.83
CA GLY A 29 0.99 3.95 8.00
C GLY A 29 -0.19 3.93 8.96
N GLY A 30 -1.30 3.29 8.59
CA GLY A 30 -2.48 3.13 9.46
C GLY A 30 -2.62 1.74 10.08
N SER A 31 -1.79 0.80 9.69
CA SER A 31 -1.96 -0.63 10.02
C SER A 31 -1.83 -0.95 11.51
N GLY A 32 -0.95 -0.25 12.23
CA GLY A 32 -0.79 -0.42 13.66
C GLY A 32 -2.07 -0.10 14.43
N PHE A 33 -2.80 0.95 14.03
CA PHE A 33 -4.09 1.26 14.62
C PHE A 33 -5.14 0.17 14.35
N PHE A 34 -5.13 -0.46 13.17
CA PHE A 34 -6.01 -1.58 12.88
C PHE A 34 -5.65 -2.81 13.72
N LYS A 35 -4.36 -3.09 13.91
CA LYS A 35 -3.87 -4.18 14.77
C LYS A 35 -4.22 -3.95 16.25
N GLU A 36 -4.13 -2.72 16.74
CA GLU A 36 -4.48 -2.37 18.12
C GLU A 36 -5.93 -2.75 18.45
N TYR A 37 -6.88 -2.50 17.53
CA TYR A 37 -8.28 -2.86 17.71
C TYR A 37 -8.60 -4.31 17.30
N ASN A 38 -7.73 -4.95 16.53
CA ASN A 38 -7.88 -6.33 16.06
C ASN A 38 -6.55 -7.08 16.25
N PRO A 39 -6.15 -7.39 17.50
CA PRO A 39 -4.84 -7.97 17.79
C PRO A 39 -4.62 -9.33 17.11
N ASP A 40 -5.70 -10.08 16.87
CA ASP A 40 -5.65 -11.39 16.21
C ASP A 40 -5.69 -11.30 14.67
N ALA A 41 -5.78 -10.10 14.09
CA ALA A 41 -5.72 -9.93 12.64
C ALA A 41 -4.33 -10.32 12.11
N ILE A 42 -4.29 -11.15 11.08
CA ILE A 42 -3.06 -11.60 10.43
C ILE A 42 -2.64 -10.57 9.38
N LEU A 43 -1.44 -10.03 9.51
CA LEU A 43 -0.90 -9.09 8.54
C LEU A 43 0.03 -9.83 7.57
N ILE A 44 -0.25 -9.67 6.27
CA ILE A 44 0.47 -10.34 5.18
C ILE A 44 1.16 -9.28 4.31
N ALA A 45 2.42 -9.53 3.96
CA ALA A 45 3.18 -8.71 3.04
C ALA A 45 4.08 -9.57 2.14
N GLN A 46 4.55 -8.98 1.04
CA GLN A 46 5.58 -9.58 0.21
C GLN A 46 6.95 -9.43 0.88
N GLU A 47 7.82 -10.45 0.83
CA GLU A 47 9.06 -10.53 1.62
C GLU A 47 10.05 -9.36 1.40
N ASN A 48 10.06 -8.79 0.19
CA ASN A 48 10.96 -7.67 -0.14
C ASN A 48 10.61 -6.37 0.62
N ILE A 49 9.50 -6.34 1.37
CA ILE A 49 9.16 -5.18 2.21
C ILE A 49 10.28 -4.86 3.20
N ILE A 50 10.97 -5.88 3.71
CA ILE A 50 12.08 -5.73 4.65
C ILE A 50 13.22 -4.94 3.98
N GLU A 51 13.60 -5.33 2.76
CA GLU A 51 14.64 -4.61 2.00
C GLU A 51 14.17 -3.23 1.59
N HIS A 52 12.91 -3.08 1.16
CA HIS A 52 12.34 -1.80 0.76
C HIS A 52 12.36 -0.80 1.93
N GLN A 53 11.86 -1.18 3.10
CA GLN A 53 11.84 -0.33 4.28
C GLN A 53 13.24 -0.01 4.81
N SER A 54 14.18 -0.97 4.73
CA SER A 54 15.58 -0.73 5.08
C SER A 54 16.23 0.30 4.16
N PHE A 55 15.99 0.24 2.85
CA PHE A 55 16.45 1.24 1.90
C PHE A 55 15.85 2.61 2.20
N ASP A 56 14.55 2.68 2.48
CA ASP A 56 13.86 3.92 2.83
C ASP A 56 14.44 4.56 4.10
N ALA A 57 14.71 3.78 5.13
CA ALA A 57 15.33 4.24 6.35
C ALA A 57 16.75 4.80 6.11
N LEU A 58 17.56 4.11 5.32
CA LEU A 58 18.93 4.55 4.98
C LEU A 58 18.95 5.85 4.16
N THR A 59 17.98 6.05 3.29
CA THR A 59 17.94 7.20 2.37
C THR A 59 17.04 8.34 2.85
N GLN A 60 16.39 8.19 3.99
CA GLN A 60 15.37 9.10 4.52
C GLN A 60 15.79 10.57 4.52
N GLY A 61 17.00 10.88 4.99
CA GLY A 61 17.49 12.28 5.06
C GLY A 61 17.60 12.95 3.70
N GLY A 62 18.18 12.24 2.71
CA GLY A 62 18.29 12.73 1.34
C GLY A 62 16.94 12.87 0.65
N ARG A 63 16.06 11.89 0.85
CA ARG A 63 14.70 11.89 0.30
C ARG A 63 13.86 13.02 0.89
N ALA A 64 13.95 13.27 2.20
CA ALA A 64 13.27 14.37 2.86
C ALA A 64 13.75 15.74 2.32
N LEU A 65 15.06 15.91 2.14
CA LEU A 65 15.63 17.14 1.56
C LEU A 65 15.16 17.36 0.12
N ASN A 66 15.16 16.33 -0.70
CA ASN A 66 14.67 16.42 -2.07
C ASN A 66 13.16 16.70 -2.11
N ALA A 67 12.39 16.01 -1.28
CA ALA A 67 10.95 16.27 -1.17
C ALA A 67 10.68 17.72 -0.78
N TYR A 68 11.41 18.27 0.19
CA TYR A 68 11.25 19.66 0.61
C TYR A 68 11.58 20.67 -0.51
N LYS A 69 12.62 20.40 -1.31
CA LYS A 69 12.98 21.28 -2.44
C LYS A 69 11.88 21.39 -3.50
N PHE A 70 11.14 20.32 -3.73
CA PHE A 70 10.14 20.27 -4.81
C PHE A 70 8.70 20.44 -4.32
N PHE A 71 8.44 20.13 -3.06
CA PHE A 71 7.11 20.11 -2.46
C PHE A 71 7.03 20.87 -1.13
N GLY A 72 7.96 21.80 -0.87
CA GLY A 72 8.09 22.48 0.43
C GLY A 72 6.80 23.11 0.92
N GLU A 73 6.11 23.87 0.07
CA GLU A 73 4.83 24.50 0.43
C GLU A 73 3.77 23.47 0.85
N MET A 74 3.71 22.33 0.16
CA MET A 74 2.78 21.24 0.52
C MET A 74 3.18 20.58 1.84
N ILE A 75 4.49 20.41 2.08
CA ILE A 75 5.00 19.86 3.33
C ILE A 75 4.69 20.80 4.50
N ASP A 76 4.83 22.09 4.32
CA ASP A 76 4.51 23.09 5.33
C ASP A 76 3.01 23.09 5.66
N LEU A 77 2.14 22.97 4.65
CA LEU A 77 0.69 22.80 4.85
C LEU A 77 0.35 21.50 5.61
N MET A 78 1.03 20.41 5.30
CA MET A 78 0.88 19.15 6.01
C MET A 78 1.32 19.27 7.47
N ASN A 79 2.48 19.88 7.74
CA ASN A 79 2.99 20.10 9.10
C ASN A 79 2.05 20.99 9.92
N ASP A 80 1.47 22.00 9.33
CA ASP A 80 0.46 22.84 9.98
C ASP A 80 -0.82 22.05 10.29
N ALA A 81 -1.29 21.20 9.36
CA ALA A 81 -2.43 20.31 9.60
C ALA A 81 -2.15 19.29 10.72
N ILE A 82 -0.93 18.73 10.76
CA ILE A 82 -0.45 17.85 11.83
C ILE A 82 -0.50 18.58 13.18
N SER A 83 0.12 19.75 13.27
CA SER A 83 0.14 20.55 14.49
C SER A 83 -1.26 20.94 14.99
N ARG A 84 -2.21 21.14 14.06
CA ARG A 84 -3.61 21.38 14.43
C ARG A 84 -4.27 20.13 14.96
N SER A 85 -4.00 18.97 14.37
CA SER A 85 -4.56 17.69 14.83
C SER A 85 -4.05 17.30 16.21
N GLU A 86 -2.78 17.56 16.53
CA GLU A 86 -2.21 17.36 17.87
C GLU A 86 -2.93 18.21 18.94
N LYS A 87 -3.30 19.47 18.61
CA LYS A 87 -4.03 20.35 19.53
C LYS A 87 -5.43 19.84 19.89
N ILE A 88 -6.02 19.01 19.05
CA ILE A 88 -7.34 18.38 19.29
C ILE A 88 -7.22 16.92 19.74
N GLY A 89 -6.02 16.47 20.15
CA GLY A 89 -5.81 15.19 20.79
C GLY A 89 -5.38 14.04 19.86
N PHE A 90 -5.13 14.30 18.59
CA PHE A 90 -4.55 13.32 17.67
C PHE A 90 -3.02 13.45 17.71
N ARG A 91 -2.35 12.53 18.41
CA ARG A 91 -0.89 12.58 18.59
C ARG A 91 -0.12 11.72 17.60
N ASP A 92 -0.69 10.59 17.21
CA ASP A 92 -0.02 9.63 16.33
C ASP A 92 -0.69 9.66 14.96
N ILE A 93 0.05 10.11 13.96
CA ILE A 93 -0.45 10.22 12.60
C ILE A 93 -0.23 8.92 11.84
N GLN A 94 0.80 8.19 12.20
CA GLN A 94 1.18 6.93 11.59
C GLN A 94 1.56 5.91 12.65
N SER A 95 1.10 4.68 12.44
CA SER A 95 1.47 3.51 13.21
C SER A 95 1.55 2.33 12.24
N VAL A 96 2.74 1.77 12.07
CA VAL A 96 3.02 0.67 11.16
C VAL A 96 3.16 -0.62 11.97
N ALA A 97 2.40 -1.65 11.60
CA ALA A 97 2.53 -2.98 12.19
C ALA A 97 3.52 -3.83 11.38
N GLU A 98 4.22 -4.72 12.06
CA GLU A 98 5.07 -5.71 11.41
C GLU A 98 4.22 -6.83 10.79
N PRO A 99 4.57 -7.35 9.59
CA PRO A 99 3.90 -8.47 8.98
C PRO A 99 4.05 -9.76 9.81
N ASP A 100 2.94 -10.49 9.97
CA ASP A 100 2.93 -11.83 10.58
C ASP A 100 3.34 -12.90 9.57
N ILE A 101 3.00 -12.68 8.29
CA ILE A 101 3.32 -13.59 7.19
C ILE A 101 4.03 -12.83 6.08
N LEU A 102 5.19 -13.33 5.68
CA LEU A 102 5.92 -12.88 4.50
C LEU A 102 5.85 -13.98 3.43
N PHE A 103 5.54 -13.61 2.19
CA PHE A 103 5.54 -14.54 1.07
C PHE A 103 6.43 -14.03 -0.07
N LYS A 104 6.87 -14.96 -0.93
CA LYS A 104 7.82 -14.65 -2.01
C LYS A 104 7.12 -14.38 -3.33
N ASP A 105 6.51 -15.38 -3.92
CA ASP A 105 5.99 -15.32 -5.29
C ASP A 105 4.46 -15.19 -5.31
N GLU A 106 3.77 -16.09 -4.63
CA GLU A 106 2.32 -16.08 -4.49
C GLU A 106 1.88 -16.62 -3.13
N TYR A 107 0.73 -16.15 -2.66
CA TYR A 107 0.09 -16.65 -1.45
C TYR A 107 -1.42 -16.71 -1.65
N LYS A 108 -2.04 -17.86 -1.32
CA LYS A 108 -3.47 -18.06 -1.52
C LYS A 108 -4.12 -18.58 -0.24
N PHE A 109 -5.27 -18.03 0.08
CA PHE A 109 -6.04 -18.46 1.24
C PHE A 109 -7.53 -18.19 1.00
N SER A 110 -8.38 -18.68 1.92
CA SER A 110 -9.83 -18.46 1.86
C SER A 110 -10.33 -17.86 3.17
N LEU A 111 -11.27 -16.94 3.08
CA LEU A 111 -11.95 -16.34 4.21
C LEU A 111 -13.46 -16.28 3.92
N GLY A 112 -14.26 -16.98 4.76
CA GLY A 112 -15.72 -16.97 4.60
C GLY A 112 -16.23 -17.47 3.24
N GLY A 113 -15.48 -18.39 2.60
CA GLY A 113 -15.80 -18.89 1.25
C GLY A 113 -15.27 -18.02 0.10
N LEU A 114 -14.68 -16.86 0.40
CA LEU A 114 -14.01 -16.01 -0.57
C LEU A 114 -12.55 -16.47 -0.74
N ASN A 115 -12.14 -16.80 -1.95
CA ASN A 115 -10.75 -17.06 -2.28
C ASN A 115 -10.01 -15.74 -2.51
N ILE A 116 -8.82 -15.64 -1.93
CA ILE A 116 -7.96 -14.48 -2.01
C ILE A 116 -6.60 -14.94 -2.51
N GLU A 117 -6.17 -14.36 -3.61
CA GLU A 117 -4.91 -14.70 -4.26
C GLU A 117 -4.00 -13.47 -4.28
N LEU A 118 -2.80 -13.60 -3.73
CA LEU A 118 -1.77 -12.58 -3.69
C LEU A 118 -0.66 -12.93 -4.66
N TYR A 119 -0.27 -12.00 -5.51
CA TYR A 119 0.78 -12.18 -6.50
C TYR A 119 1.85 -11.11 -6.35
N SER A 120 3.08 -11.54 -6.13
CA SER A 120 4.24 -10.64 -6.12
C SER A 120 4.48 -10.05 -7.51
N VAL A 121 4.66 -8.73 -7.59
CA VAL A 121 4.96 -8.01 -8.83
C VAL A 121 6.10 -7.00 -8.60
N PRO A 122 7.30 -7.49 -8.23
CA PRO A 122 8.39 -6.64 -7.78
C PRO A 122 8.89 -5.70 -8.88
N GLY A 123 9.13 -4.43 -8.52
CA GLY A 123 9.76 -3.45 -9.39
C GLY A 123 8.84 -2.77 -10.39
N GLY A 124 7.53 -3.06 -10.38
CA GLY A 124 6.53 -2.30 -11.13
C GLY A 124 6.34 -0.91 -10.52
N GLU A 125 6.11 -0.85 -9.23
CA GLU A 125 6.05 0.37 -8.41
C GLU A 125 7.14 0.33 -7.33
N THR A 126 7.09 -0.63 -6.42
CA THR A 126 8.11 -0.89 -5.42
C THR A 126 8.65 -2.31 -5.55
N LEU A 127 9.72 -2.60 -4.82
CA LEU A 127 10.32 -3.94 -4.82
C LEU A 127 9.40 -5.00 -4.21
N ASP A 128 8.55 -4.60 -3.29
CA ASP A 128 7.61 -5.43 -2.53
C ASP A 128 6.15 -5.31 -3.00
N SER A 129 5.93 -4.71 -4.17
CA SER A 129 4.59 -4.57 -4.73
C SER A 129 3.90 -5.91 -4.94
N LEU A 130 2.61 -5.96 -4.61
CA LEU A 130 1.76 -7.13 -4.87
C LEU A 130 0.40 -6.75 -5.42
N LEU A 131 -0.22 -7.70 -6.11
CA LEU A 131 -1.59 -7.66 -6.55
C LEU A 131 -2.45 -8.56 -5.65
N ILE A 132 -3.66 -8.12 -5.30
CA ILE A 132 -4.64 -8.92 -4.56
C ILE A 132 -5.81 -9.19 -5.49
N TYR A 133 -6.08 -10.47 -5.78
CA TYR A 133 -7.13 -10.87 -6.69
C TYR A 133 -8.21 -11.70 -6.00
N LEU A 134 -9.47 -11.37 -6.27
CA LEU A 134 -10.64 -12.09 -5.81
C LEU A 134 -11.29 -12.79 -7.01
N PRO A 135 -10.94 -14.06 -7.30
CA PRO A 135 -11.31 -14.73 -8.55
C PRO A 135 -12.82 -14.91 -8.74
N GLN A 136 -13.59 -15.15 -7.67
CA GLN A 136 -15.04 -15.30 -7.77
C GLN A 136 -15.76 -14.04 -8.25
N HIS A 137 -15.17 -12.87 -8.00
CA HIS A 137 -15.74 -11.57 -8.34
C HIS A 137 -14.96 -10.85 -9.42
N LYS A 138 -13.83 -11.42 -9.86
CA LYS A 138 -12.88 -10.78 -10.79
C LYS A 138 -12.49 -9.36 -10.36
N ILE A 139 -12.30 -9.16 -9.07
CA ILE A 139 -11.86 -7.89 -8.51
C ILE A 139 -10.35 -7.95 -8.29
N LEU A 140 -9.63 -6.94 -8.79
CA LEU A 140 -8.19 -6.78 -8.60
C LEU A 140 -7.90 -5.51 -7.80
N PHE A 141 -7.18 -5.66 -6.68
CA PHE A 141 -6.56 -4.54 -5.98
C PHE A 141 -5.10 -4.46 -6.43
N SER A 142 -4.75 -3.36 -7.07
CA SER A 142 -3.41 -3.18 -7.65
C SER A 142 -2.48 -2.29 -6.81
N GLY A 143 -2.97 -1.69 -5.73
CA GLY A 143 -2.20 -0.64 -5.07
C GLY A 143 -1.80 0.45 -6.06
N ASN A 144 -0.54 0.84 -6.07
CA ASN A 144 0.01 1.78 -7.06
C ASN A 144 0.66 1.08 -8.26
N SER A 145 0.67 -0.25 -8.30
CA SER A 145 1.41 -0.99 -9.32
C SER A 145 0.82 -0.84 -10.71
N PHE A 146 -0.51 -0.76 -10.81
CA PHE A 146 -1.22 -0.70 -12.09
C PHE A 146 -2.45 0.17 -12.01
N GLY A 147 -2.67 0.96 -13.05
CA GLY A 147 -3.87 1.78 -13.26
C GLY A 147 -3.68 2.75 -14.42
N PRO A 148 -4.76 3.29 -14.99
CA PRO A 148 -4.71 4.16 -16.18
C PRO A 148 -4.32 5.61 -15.86
N LEU A 149 -4.27 5.98 -14.58
CA LEU A 149 -4.03 7.35 -14.14
C LEU A 149 -2.73 7.47 -13.35
N PHE A 150 -2.11 8.63 -13.38
CA PHE A 150 -1.03 8.95 -12.44
C PHE A 150 -1.57 8.89 -10.99
N PRO A 151 -0.85 8.30 -10.02
CA PRO A 151 0.53 7.80 -10.07
C PRO A 151 0.72 6.33 -10.52
N HIS A 152 -0.32 5.67 -11.00
CA HIS A 152 -0.27 4.25 -11.42
C HIS A 152 0.33 4.05 -12.82
N ILE A 153 0.70 5.13 -13.51
CA ILE A 153 1.52 5.09 -14.72
C ILE A 153 2.98 5.01 -14.28
N PRO A 154 3.82 4.24 -14.99
CA PRO A 154 5.22 4.03 -14.58
C PRO A 154 5.96 5.34 -14.38
N ASN A 155 6.50 5.51 -13.18
CA ASN A 155 7.42 6.59 -12.85
C ASN A 155 8.77 5.96 -12.49
N PHE A 156 9.59 5.73 -13.51
CA PHE A 156 10.83 4.98 -13.37
C PHE A 156 11.89 5.68 -12.52
N CYS A 157 11.84 7.01 -12.44
CA CYS A 157 12.80 7.79 -11.67
C CYS A 157 12.08 8.89 -10.90
N THR A 158 11.99 8.76 -9.60
CA THR A 158 11.29 9.74 -8.77
C THR A 158 12.22 10.89 -8.37
N ILE A 159 11.70 12.10 -8.35
CA ILE A 159 12.42 13.30 -7.90
C ILE A 159 12.87 13.15 -6.44
N ARG A 160 12.08 12.45 -5.61
CA ARG A 160 12.39 12.23 -4.19
C ARG A 160 13.60 11.34 -3.96
N GLY A 161 13.98 10.51 -4.95
CA GLY A 161 15.08 9.56 -4.83
C GLY A 161 14.65 8.19 -4.28
N ASP A 162 13.45 7.75 -4.61
CA ASP A 162 13.06 6.35 -4.43
C ASP A 162 13.93 5.44 -5.30
N ARG A 163 13.89 4.13 -5.07
CA ARG A 163 14.55 3.18 -5.95
C ARG A 163 14.14 3.39 -7.40
N ILE A 164 15.08 3.24 -8.30
CA ILE A 164 14.81 3.22 -9.75
C ILE A 164 13.92 2.02 -10.05
N ARG A 165 12.88 2.25 -10.81
CA ARG A 165 11.94 1.24 -11.29
C ARG A 165 12.30 0.88 -12.72
N PHE A 166 12.09 -0.36 -13.12
CA PHE A 166 12.52 -0.86 -14.41
C PHE A 166 11.32 -1.20 -15.29
N ALA A 167 11.45 -0.90 -16.60
CA ALA A 167 10.38 -1.11 -17.55
C ALA A 167 9.98 -2.59 -17.71
N ILE A 168 10.94 -3.52 -17.67
CA ILE A 168 10.67 -4.95 -17.85
C ILE A 168 9.82 -5.51 -16.69
N PRO A 169 10.17 -5.32 -15.41
CA PRO A 169 9.29 -5.70 -14.30
C PRO A 169 7.89 -5.08 -14.39
N TYR A 170 7.78 -3.83 -14.82
CA TYR A 170 6.48 -3.21 -15.04
C TYR A 170 5.67 -3.93 -16.13
N LEU A 171 6.29 -4.28 -17.25
CA LEU A 171 5.63 -5.03 -18.33
C LEU A 171 5.21 -6.44 -17.89
N GLU A 172 6.02 -7.12 -17.08
CA GLU A 172 5.66 -8.42 -16.52
C GLU A 172 4.44 -8.32 -15.59
N MET A 173 4.39 -7.28 -14.76
CA MET A 173 3.19 -6.98 -13.95
C MET A 173 1.96 -6.70 -14.84
N CYS A 174 2.10 -5.91 -15.91
CA CYS A 174 1.00 -5.69 -16.87
C CYS A 174 0.50 -6.99 -17.51
N LYS A 175 1.41 -7.89 -17.89
CA LYS A 175 1.04 -9.23 -18.40
C LYS A 175 0.25 -10.02 -17.37
N LYS A 176 0.67 -9.98 -16.09
CA LYS A 176 -0.06 -10.65 -15.01
C LYS A 176 -1.48 -10.11 -14.87
N VAL A 177 -1.67 -8.81 -14.93
CA VAL A 177 -3.01 -8.19 -14.90
C VAL A 177 -3.86 -8.65 -16.08
N LEU A 178 -3.28 -8.71 -17.29
CA LEU A 178 -3.98 -9.21 -18.49
C LEU A 178 -4.36 -10.70 -18.38
N GLU A 179 -3.55 -11.52 -17.72
CA GLU A 179 -3.85 -12.94 -17.45
C GLU A 179 -5.02 -13.09 -16.48
N LEU A 180 -5.06 -12.27 -15.42
CA LEU A 180 -6.11 -12.31 -14.40
C LEU A 180 -7.47 -11.85 -14.92
N LYS A 181 -7.50 -10.98 -15.94
CA LYS A 181 -8.72 -10.46 -16.59
C LYS A 181 -9.74 -9.94 -15.57
N PRO A 182 -9.38 -8.98 -14.72
CA PRO A 182 -10.32 -8.42 -13.76
C PRO A 182 -11.45 -7.66 -14.48
N ASP A 183 -12.66 -7.72 -13.92
CA ASP A 183 -13.78 -6.89 -14.35
C ASP A 183 -13.80 -5.57 -13.55
N ILE A 184 -13.24 -5.56 -12.34
CA ILE A 184 -13.15 -4.37 -11.48
C ILE A 184 -11.71 -4.18 -11.02
N LEU A 185 -11.17 -2.97 -11.20
CA LEU A 185 -9.86 -2.56 -10.73
C LEU A 185 -9.99 -1.57 -9.56
N ILE A 186 -9.40 -1.92 -8.42
CA ILE A 186 -9.29 -1.04 -7.25
C ILE A 186 -7.82 -0.67 -7.06
N THR A 187 -7.53 0.61 -7.30
CA THR A 187 -6.17 1.15 -7.19
C THR A 187 -5.90 1.71 -5.79
N GLY A 188 -4.65 2.00 -5.47
CA GLY A 188 -4.26 2.57 -4.18
C GLY A 188 -4.81 3.98 -3.94
N HIS A 189 -5.12 4.70 -5.02
CA HIS A 189 -5.72 6.03 -5.02
C HIS A 189 -6.89 6.06 -6.00
N PHE A 190 -7.76 7.07 -5.90
CA PHE A 190 -8.93 7.29 -6.73
C PHE A 190 -10.08 6.27 -6.52
N LYS A 191 -11.09 6.39 -7.35
CA LYS A 191 -12.26 5.51 -7.32
C LYS A 191 -11.99 4.20 -8.06
N PRO A 192 -12.70 3.11 -7.72
CA PRO A 192 -12.69 1.89 -8.52
C PRO A 192 -13.01 2.16 -10.00
N ILE A 193 -12.47 1.32 -10.87
CA ILE A 193 -12.62 1.39 -12.33
C ILE A 193 -13.28 0.08 -12.79
N GLU A 194 -14.36 0.20 -13.56
CA GLU A 194 -15.11 -0.90 -14.18
C GLU A 194 -14.86 -0.96 -15.67
#